data_c228a3bd24072cc18d16625a08926aae
#
_entry.id   c228a3bd24072cc18d16625a08926aae
#
_cell.length_a   1.000
_cell.length_b   1.000
_cell.length_c   1.000
_cell.angle_alpha   90.00
_cell.angle_beta   90.00
_cell.angle_gamma   90.00
#
_symmetry.space_group_name_H-M   'P 1'
#
loop_
_entity.id
_entity.type
_entity.pdbx_description
1 polymer ?
#
loop_
_entity_poly.entity_id
_entity_poly.type
_entity_poly.pdbx_seq_one_letter_code
_entity_poly.pdbx_strand_id
1 'polypeptide(L)'
;MQDKKYNFFSAPYAHQLEAFTASADVQSFALLLDMGTGKTKVTLDTVGYLFEKDAVELVLVVAPKGVIANWVPEIEAHLPPRIEREIVLWNPNLSQKRRDELNELHVKSSALKFLLMNVEAFSSQKGVDVAKLFVARFKTFMVIDESTTIKNRRAKRTKALCAVGRDAVYRRILTGSPVTRSPLDLFSQMAFLDPGILGFSSYYAFQGRYSIVQRRTMGAHSFNQVVGFRRLDELTAKLSEHSYRVRKEDCLDLPDKVYTKREVALTPEQKRAYQQMKKLALARLDSGKLSTTKNVLTQIMRLQQICCGNLTDDDGEIHSLPSNRIKELMDLCEEVQGKAIIWATWTRDIRSIATALRDRYDVQAVSTLHGETPDSERQKIVENFQDRQSGLRFLVGHPKTGGYGLTLTAASTVIYYSNSYDLELRVQSEDRAHRIGQTNKVTYVDLISPGTIDEKIVRSLRAKINVADQILGEEARKWLL
;
A
#
# COMPACT_ATOMS: atom_id res chain seq x y z
N MET A 1 11.23 -33.05 -13.81
CA MET A 1 10.63 -31.70 -13.97
C MET A 1 10.37 -31.51 -15.46
N GLN A 2 9.11 -31.59 -15.91
CA GLN A 2 8.81 -31.31 -17.32
C GLN A 2 9.04 -29.83 -17.57
N ASP A 3 9.84 -29.53 -18.59
CA ASP A 3 10.13 -28.16 -19.03
C ASP A 3 8.81 -27.42 -19.30
N LYS A 4 8.51 -26.43 -18.48
CA LYS A 4 7.42 -25.47 -18.70
C LYS A 4 7.83 -24.56 -19.87
N LYS A 5 7.69 -25.05 -21.11
CA LYS A 5 7.97 -24.25 -22.31
C LYS A 5 6.85 -23.23 -22.50
N TYR A 6 7.01 -22.04 -21.87
CA TYR A 6 6.22 -20.86 -22.19
C TYR A 6 7.12 -19.83 -22.87
N ASN A 7 6.69 -19.30 -24.00
CA ASN A 7 7.44 -18.28 -24.72
C ASN A 7 7.10 -16.89 -24.15
N PHE A 8 7.91 -16.43 -23.21
CA PHE A 8 7.77 -15.11 -22.60
C PHE A 8 7.90 -13.99 -23.64
N PHE A 9 7.00 -13.01 -23.60
CA PHE A 9 7.08 -11.84 -24.47
C PHE A 9 8.23 -10.91 -24.09
N SER A 10 8.41 -10.66 -22.81
CA SER A 10 9.58 -10.00 -22.25
C SER A 10 10.35 -10.96 -21.36
N ALA A 11 11.68 -10.98 -21.48
CA ALA A 11 12.53 -11.89 -20.70
C ALA A 11 12.32 -11.67 -19.20
N PRO A 12 11.99 -12.71 -18.39
CA PRO A 12 11.88 -12.58 -16.97
C PRO A 12 13.26 -12.47 -16.31
N TYR A 13 13.37 -11.71 -15.23
CA TYR A 13 14.50 -11.81 -14.33
C TYR A 13 14.53 -13.17 -13.63
N ALA A 14 15.69 -13.59 -13.09
CA ALA A 14 15.84 -14.89 -12.43
C ALA A 14 14.78 -15.14 -11.36
N HIS A 15 14.59 -14.20 -10.44
CA HIS A 15 13.57 -14.30 -9.40
C HIS A 15 12.12 -14.35 -9.92
N GLN A 16 11.83 -13.72 -11.07
CA GLN A 16 10.52 -13.79 -11.72
C GLN A 16 10.29 -15.15 -12.35
N LEU A 17 11.32 -15.73 -12.96
CA LEU A 17 11.27 -17.09 -13.51
C LEU A 17 11.06 -18.14 -12.40
N GLU A 18 11.75 -17.98 -11.28
CA GLU A 18 11.56 -18.85 -10.10
C GLU A 18 10.15 -18.73 -9.53
N ALA A 19 9.64 -17.50 -9.35
CA ALA A 19 8.27 -17.24 -8.89
C ALA A 19 7.23 -17.85 -9.85
N PHE A 20 7.42 -17.70 -11.16
CA PHE A 20 6.60 -18.33 -12.20
C PHE A 20 6.63 -19.86 -12.06
N THR A 21 7.84 -20.44 -11.99
CA THR A 21 8.02 -21.89 -11.90
C THR A 21 7.37 -22.47 -10.65
N ALA A 22 7.46 -21.78 -9.52
CA ALA A 22 6.84 -22.21 -8.27
C ALA A 22 5.31 -22.12 -8.27
N SER A 23 4.74 -21.20 -9.04
CA SER A 23 3.31 -20.85 -8.91
C SER A 23 2.43 -21.18 -10.11
N ALA A 24 2.98 -21.32 -11.33
CA ALA A 24 2.17 -21.32 -12.55
C ALA A 24 1.08 -22.40 -12.60
N ASP A 25 1.37 -23.64 -12.16
CA ASP A 25 0.39 -24.75 -12.15
C ASP A 25 -0.37 -24.89 -10.82
N VAL A 26 -0.04 -24.06 -9.81
CA VAL A 26 -0.69 -24.14 -8.49
C VAL A 26 -1.99 -23.33 -8.50
N GLN A 27 -3.10 -23.91 -8.07
CA GLN A 27 -4.41 -23.24 -8.09
C GLN A 27 -4.48 -22.02 -7.15
N SER A 28 -3.88 -22.11 -5.96
CA SER A 28 -3.94 -21.07 -4.94
C SER A 28 -2.54 -20.72 -4.43
N PHE A 29 -2.05 -19.50 -4.69
CA PHE A 29 -0.68 -19.14 -4.36
C PHE A 29 -0.52 -17.65 -4.06
N ALA A 30 0.39 -17.32 -3.12
CA ALA A 30 0.73 -15.95 -2.76
C ALA A 30 2.05 -15.51 -3.40
N LEU A 31 2.03 -14.42 -4.16
CA LEU A 31 3.24 -13.76 -4.65
C LEU A 31 3.60 -12.61 -3.71
N LEU A 32 4.48 -12.91 -2.75
CA LEU A 32 4.94 -11.99 -1.71
C LEU A 32 6.22 -11.26 -2.15
N LEU A 33 6.14 -10.61 -3.29
CA LEU A 33 7.26 -9.91 -3.92
C LEU A 33 7.22 -8.43 -3.53
N ASP A 34 8.36 -7.85 -3.19
CA ASP A 34 8.47 -6.42 -2.89
C ASP A 34 7.97 -5.54 -4.04
N MET A 35 7.63 -4.29 -3.75
CA MET A 35 7.15 -3.38 -4.79
C MET A 35 8.24 -3.14 -5.84
N GLY A 36 7.85 -3.22 -7.14
CA GLY A 36 8.78 -3.03 -8.25
C GLY A 36 9.64 -4.24 -8.61
N THR A 37 9.42 -5.43 -8.02
CA THR A 37 10.12 -6.67 -8.41
C THR A 37 9.36 -7.50 -9.46
N GLY A 38 8.23 -7.00 -9.97
CA GLY A 38 7.52 -7.58 -11.12
C GLY A 38 6.40 -8.55 -10.79
N LYS A 39 5.67 -8.35 -9.67
CA LYS A 39 4.46 -9.13 -9.32
C LYS A 39 3.47 -9.26 -10.48
N THR A 40 3.17 -8.13 -11.13
CA THR A 40 2.22 -8.05 -12.24
C THR A 40 2.72 -8.87 -13.43
N LYS A 41 4.01 -8.74 -13.77
CA LYS A 41 4.63 -9.51 -14.85
C LYS A 41 4.53 -11.02 -14.60
N VAL A 42 4.94 -11.51 -13.43
CA VAL A 42 4.84 -12.94 -13.07
C VAL A 42 3.40 -13.44 -13.17
N THR A 43 2.43 -12.61 -12.75
CA THR A 43 1.01 -12.94 -12.85
C THR A 43 0.55 -13.02 -14.31
N LEU A 44 0.94 -12.06 -15.15
CA LEU A 44 0.58 -12.03 -16.58
C LEU A 44 1.23 -13.18 -17.36
N ASP A 45 2.49 -13.50 -17.09
CA ASP A 45 3.16 -14.68 -17.65
C ASP A 45 2.42 -15.97 -17.26
N THR A 46 2.01 -16.08 -15.98
CA THR A 46 1.22 -17.24 -15.50
C THR A 46 -0.13 -17.33 -16.20
N VAL A 47 -0.81 -16.20 -16.36
CA VAL A 47 -2.10 -16.13 -17.05
C VAL A 47 -1.97 -16.53 -18.52
N GLY A 48 -0.96 -16.00 -19.24
CA GLY A 48 -0.69 -16.35 -20.63
C GLY A 48 -0.38 -17.83 -20.81
N TYR A 49 0.44 -18.40 -19.93
CA TYR A 49 0.75 -19.83 -19.90
C TYR A 49 -0.50 -20.71 -19.68
N LEU A 50 -1.36 -20.33 -18.74
CA LEU A 50 -2.59 -21.07 -18.44
C LEU A 50 -3.65 -20.92 -19.55
N PHE A 51 -3.69 -19.77 -20.20
CA PHE A 51 -4.56 -19.53 -21.35
C PHE A 51 -4.18 -20.43 -22.54
N GLU A 52 -2.89 -20.53 -22.86
CA GLU A 52 -2.38 -21.42 -23.93
C GLU A 52 -2.63 -22.91 -23.63
N LYS A 53 -2.96 -23.25 -22.40
CA LYS A 53 -3.37 -24.60 -21.95
C LYS A 53 -4.90 -24.77 -21.83
N ASP A 54 -5.69 -23.82 -22.30
CA ASP A 54 -7.15 -23.81 -22.13
C ASP A 54 -7.62 -23.93 -20.67
N ALA A 55 -6.77 -23.56 -19.71
CA ALA A 55 -7.06 -23.64 -18.28
C ALA A 55 -7.73 -22.38 -17.73
N VAL A 56 -7.63 -21.25 -18.45
CA VAL A 56 -8.15 -19.92 -18.06
C VAL A 56 -8.79 -19.25 -19.28
N GLU A 57 -9.97 -18.66 -19.09
CA GLU A 57 -10.69 -17.86 -20.10
C GLU A 57 -10.85 -16.40 -19.64
N LEU A 58 -10.90 -16.16 -18.32
CA LEU A 58 -11.11 -14.84 -17.71
C LEU A 58 -10.10 -14.59 -16.61
N VAL A 59 -9.59 -13.37 -16.58
CA VAL A 59 -8.79 -12.82 -15.47
C VAL A 59 -9.62 -11.76 -14.75
N LEU A 60 -10.02 -12.03 -13.51
CA LEU A 60 -10.65 -11.05 -12.64
C LEU A 60 -9.57 -10.42 -11.76
N VAL A 61 -9.18 -9.19 -12.11
CA VAL A 61 -8.21 -8.41 -11.32
C VAL A 61 -8.95 -7.53 -10.34
N VAL A 62 -8.60 -7.65 -9.07
CA VAL A 62 -9.11 -6.80 -7.99
C VAL A 62 -7.96 -6.04 -7.37
N ALA A 63 -8.00 -4.70 -7.45
CA ALA A 63 -6.94 -3.84 -6.92
C ALA A 63 -7.52 -2.56 -6.30
N PRO A 64 -6.75 -1.80 -5.49
CA PRO A 64 -7.16 -0.47 -5.06
C PRO A 64 -7.45 0.46 -6.24
N LYS A 65 -8.41 1.40 -6.08
CA LYS A 65 -8.81 2.33 -7.13
C LYS A 65 -7.64 3.04 -7.82
N GLY A 66 -6.59 3.40 -7.07
CA GLY A 66 -5.41 4.07 -7.61
C GLY A 66 -4.43 3.16 -8.37
N VAL A 67 -4.62 1.83 -8.33
CA VAL A 67 -3.72 0.84 -8.95
C VAL A 67 -4.36 0.18 -10.16
N ILE A 68 -5.68 -0.02 -10.13
CA ILE A 68 -6.38 -0.87 -11.09
C ILE A 68 -6.16 -0.45 -12.55
N ALA A 69 -6.08 0.86 -12.83
CA ALA A 69 -5.84 1.37 -14.17
C ALA A 69 -4.43 1.05 -14.71
N ASN A 70 -3.45 0.85 -13.81
CA ASN A 70 -2.07 0.53 -14.20
C ASN A 70 -1.95 -0.89 -14.79
N TRP A 71 -2.93 -1.74 -14.56
CA TRP A 71 -2.95 -3.09 -15.14
C TRP A 71 -3.08 -3.07 -16.66
N VAL A 72 -3.76 -2.06 -17.24
CA VAL A 72 -3.93 -1.96 -18.69
C VAL A 72 -2.59 -1.87 -19.42
N PRO A 73 -1.70 -0.87 -19.16
CA PRO A 73 -0.40 -0.81 -19.79
C PRO A 73 0.50 -2.01 -19.46
N GLU A 74 0.39 -2.61 -18.27
CA GLU A 74 1.16 -3.81 -17.90
C GLU A 74 0.72 -5.03 -18.72
N ILE A 75 -0.59 -5.21 -18.95
CA ILE A 75 -1.13 -6.26 -19.83
C ILE A 75 -0.54 -6.11 -21.24
N GLU A 76 -0.53 -4.88 -21.78
CA GLU A 76 0.03 -4.61 -23.10
C GLU A 76 1.53 -4.84 -23.17
N ALA A 77 2.26 -4.54 -22.12
CA ALA A 77 3.72 -4.66 -22.04
C ALA A 77 4.20 -6.10 -21.85
N HIS A 78 3.42 -6.97 -21.21
CA HIS A 78 3.89 -8.28 -20.78
C HIS A 78 3.15 -9.46 -21.38
N LEU A 79 1.89 -9.31 -21.78
CA LEU A 79 1.16 -10.39 -22.44
C LEU A 79 1.56 -10.48 -23.91
N PRO A 80 1.93 -11.69 -24.43
CA PRO A 80 2.32 -11.83 -25.83
C PRO A 80 1.26 -11.34 -26.82
N PRO A 81 1.62 -10.64 -27.91
CA PRO A 81 0.67 -10.14 -28.92
C PRO A 81 -0.14 -11.25 -29.59
N ARG A 82 0.35 -12.50 -29.63
CA ARG A 82 -0.34 -13.68 -30.15
C ARG A 82 -1.58 -14.08 -29.32
N ILE A 83 -1.70 -13.57 -28.08
CA ILE A 83 -2.85 -13.77 -27.23
C ILE A 83 -3.79 -12.58 -27.42
N GLU A 84 -4.87 -12.78 -28.18
CA GLU A 84 -5.93 -11.81 -28.30
C GLU A 84 -6.56 -11.54 -26.94
N ARG A 85 -6.91 -10.29 -26.64
CA ARG A 85 -7.39 -9.88 -25.33
C ARG A 85 -8.50 -8.85 -25.40
N GLU A 86 -9.45 -8.99 -24.50
CA GLU A 86 -10.54 -8.04 -24.25
C GLU A 86 -10.42 -7.51 -22.84
N ILE A 87 -10.35 -6.19 -22.66
CA ILE A 87 -10.11 -5.56 -21.35
C ILE A 87 -11.24 -4.60 -21.01
N VAL A 88 -11.92 -4.84 -19.89
CA VAL A 88 -12.95 -3.93 -19.38
C VAL A 88 -12.62 -3.47 -17.97
N LEU A 89 -12.54 -2.15 -17.79
CA LEU A 89 -12.42 -1.51 -16.48
C LEU A 89 -13.81 -1.20 -15.95
N TRP A 90 -14.24 -1.93 -14.94
CA TRP A 90 -15.55 -1.77 -14.32
C TRP A 90 -15.64 -0.51 -13.44
N ASN A 91 -16.75 0.20 -13.55
CA ASN A 91 -17.11 1.34 -12.71
C ASN A 91 -18.61 1.26 -12.39
N PRO A 92 -19.07 1.58 -11.16
CA PRO A 92 -20.50 1.55 -10.80
C PRO A 92 -21.37 2.49 -11.65
N ASN A 93 -20.80 3.58 -12.15
CA ASN A 93 -21.44 4.57 -13.02
C ASN A 93 -21.00 4.39 -14.48
N LEU A 94 -21.30 3.21 -15.04
CA LEU A 94 -20.98 2.91 -16.44
C LEU A 94 -21.78 3.82 -17.39
N SER A 95 -21.09 4.47 -18.34
CA SER A 95 -21.71 5.03 -19.54
C SER A 95 -22.34 3.90 -20.37
N GLN A 96 -23.27 4.25 -21.29
CA GLN A 96 -23.88 3.23 -22.15
C GLN A 96 -22.81 2.43 -22.89
N LYS A 97 -21.84 3.09 -23.53
CA LYS A 97 -20.69 2.45 -24.19
C LYS A 97 -20.01 1.38 -23.31
N ARG A 98 -19.73 1.72 -22.05
CA ARG A 98 -19.07 0.78 -21.11
C ARG A 98 -19.96 -0.37 -20.64
N ARG A 99 -21.28 -0.19 -20.68
CA ARG A 99 -22.22 -1.31 -20.46
C ARG A 99 -22.19 -2.28 -21.62
N ASP A 100 -22.11 -1.73 -22.83
CA ASP A 100 -22.03 -2.54 -24.05
C ASP A 100 -20.71 -3.31 -24.09
N GLU A 101 -19.58 -2.68 -23.79
CA GLU A 101 -18.28 -3.34 -23.63
C GLU A 101 -18.33 -4.48 -22.57
N LEU A 102 -19.02 -4.27 -21.45
CA LEU A 102 -19.18 -5.31 -20.41
C LEU A 102 -20.08 -6.46 -20.89
N ASN A 103 -21.14 -6.17 -21.65
CA ASN A 103 -22.00 -7.18 -22.24
C ASN A 103 -21.26 -7.98 -23.32
N GLU A 104 -20.44 -7.32 -24.14
CA GLU A 104 -19.58 -7.98 -25.15
C GLU A 104 -18.56 -8.89 -24.45
N LEU A 105 -17.90 -8.42 -23.38
CA LEU A 105 -16.98 -9.23 -22.59
C LEU A 105 -17.64 -10.51 -22.05
N HIS A 106 -18.93 -10.46 -21.76
CA HIS A 106 -19.68 -11.63 -21.27
C HIS A 106 -19.98 -12.66 -22.38
N VAL A 107 -19.81 -12.32 -23.66
CA VAL A 107 -19.96 -13.26 -24.78
C VAL A 107 -18.71 -14.14 -24.87
N LYS A 108 -18.88 -15.43 -25.12
CA LYS A 108 -17.73 -16.33 -25.36
C LYS A 108 -17.03 -15.95 -26.66
N SER A 109 -15.72 -15.75 -26.58
CA SER A 109 -14.81 -15.51 -27.70
C SER A 109 -13.54 -16.33 -27.50
N SER A 110 -12.67 -16.38 -28.50
CA SER A 110 -11.34 -16.99 -28.40
C SER A 110 -10.32 -16.09 -27.65
N ALA A 111 -10.68 -14.85 -27.35
CA ALA A 111 -9.80 -13.89 -26.66
C ALA A 111 -9.76 -14.14 -25.16
N LEU A 112 -8.61 -13.91 -24.55
CA LEU A 112 -8.44 -13.84 -23.10
C LEU A 112 -9.11 -12.58 -22.55
N LYS A 113 -10.01 -12.76 -21.62
CA LYS A 113 -10.82 -11.68 -21.05
C LYS A 113 -10.19 -11.13 -19.77
N PHE A 114 -10.22 -9.81 -19.63
CA PHE A 114 -9.79 -9.11 -18.40
C PHE A 114 -10.94 -8.26 -17.87
N LEU A 115 -11.43 -8.61 -16.69
CA LEU A 115 -12.35 -7.76 -15.92
C LEU A 115 -11.58 -7.13 -14.77
N LEU A 116 -11.36 -5.81 -14.88
CA LEU A 116 -10.61 -5.05 -13.89
C LEU A 116 -11.59 -4.33 -12.95
N MET A 117 -11.55 -4.64 -11.66
CA MET A 117 -12.46 -4.09 -10.65
C MET A 117 -11.70 -3.50 -9.47
N ASN A 118 -12.15 -2.35 -8.96
CA ASN A 118 -11.59 -1.85 -7.72
C ASN A 118 -12.10 -2.65 -6.51
N VAL A 119 -11.29 -2.75 -5.46
CA VAL A 119 -11.62 -3.53 -4.26
C VAL A 119 -12.87 -2.98 -3.53
N GLU A 120 -13.14 -1.68 -3.66
CA GLU A 120 -14.30 -1.01 -3.07
C GLU A 120 -15.61 -1.47 -3.71
N ALA A 121 -15.59 -1.92 -4.97
CA ALA A 121 -16.75 -2.48 -5.67
C ALA A 121 -17.40 -3.63 -4.91
N PHE A 122 -16.59 -4.43 -4.19
CA PHE A 122 -17.04 -5.56 -3.40
C PHE A 122 -17.67 -5.18 -2.04
N SER A 123 -17.78 -3.89 -1.74
CA SER A 123 -18.60 -3.37 -0.64
C SER A 123 -20.04 -3.11 -1.07
N SER A 124 -20.35 -3.16 -2.39
CA SER A 124 -21.68 -2.98 -2.98
C SER A 124 -22.20 -4.30 -3.58
N GLN A 125 -23.53 -4.52 -3.51
CA GLN A 125 -24.14 -5.70 -4.11
C GLN A 125 -23.92 -5.73 -5.62
N LYS A 126 -24.06 -4.59 -6.32
CA LYS A 126 -23.88 -4.47 -7.77
C LYS A 126 -22.52 -4.99 -8.25
N GLY A 127 -21.43 -4.61 -7.55
CA GLY A 127 -20.09 -5.10 -7.92
C GLY A 127 -19.92 -6.58 -7.66
N VAL A 128 -20.49 -7.10 -6.58
CA VAL A 128 -20.46 -8.54 -6.25
C VAL A 128 -21.23 -9.35 -7.30
N ASP A 129 -22.40 -8.88 -7.72
CA ASP A 129 -23.24 -9.60 -8.69
C ASP A 129 -22.56 -9.67 -10.06
N VAL A 130 -21.94 -8.58 -10.52
CA VAL A 130 -21.16 -8.57 -11.75
C VAL A 130 -20.00 -9.59 -11.66
N ALA A 131 -19.20 -9.54 -10.59
CA ALA A 131 -18.09 -10.48 -10.43
C ALA A 131 -18.56 -11.95 -10.43
N LYS A 132 -19.64 -12.27 -9.70
CA LYS A 132 -20.21 -13.62 -9.67
C LYS A 132 -20.70 -14.09 -11.04
N LEU A 133 -21.35 -13.20 -11.80
CA LEU A 133 -21.84 -13.51 -13.14
C LEU A 133 -20.71 -13.99 -14.07
N PHE A 134 -19.56 -13.28 -14.03
CA PHE A 134 -18.41 -13.62 -14.84
C PHE A 134 -17.69 -14.88 -14.34
N VAL A 135 -17.46 -14.99 -13.03
CA VAL A 135 -16.75 -16.15 -12.44
C VAL A 135 -17.54 -17.45 -12.64
N ALA A 136 -18.88 -17.40 -12.60
CA ALA A 136 -19.72 -18.57 -12.85
C ALA A 136 -19.72 -19.02 -14.32
N ARG A 137 -19.40 -18.13 -15.26
CA ARG A 137 -19.46 -18.41 -16.69
C ARG A 137 -18.16 -18.91 -17.30
N PHE A 138 -17.01 -18.43 -16.78
CA PHE A 138 -15.70 -18.62 -17.38
C PHE A 138 -14.75 -19.35 -16.42
N LYS A 139 -13.80 -20.11 -16.96
CA LYS A 139 -12.65 -20.62 -16.19
C LYS A 139 -11.82 -19.42 -15.72
N THR A 140 -12.02 -19.01 -14.47
CA THR A 140 -11.51 -17.74 -13.96
C THR A 140 -10.20 -17.88 -13.19
N PHE A 141 -9.25 -17.03 -13.53
CA PHE A 141 -8.09 -16.70 -12.70
C PHE A 141 -8.40 -15.41 -11.91
N MET A 142 -8.56 -15.51 -10.61
CA MET A 142 -8.86 -14.35 -9.77
C MET A 142 -7.61 -13.90 -9.00
N VAL A 143 -7.26 -12.63 -9.14
CA VAL A 143 -6.09 -12.04 -8.46
C VAL A 143 -6.51 -10.82 -7.64
N ILE A 144 -6.00 -10.75 -6.39
CA ILE A 144 -6.13 -9.57 -5.54
C ILE A 144 -4.75 -8.92 -5.43
N ASP A 145 -4.61 -7.77 -6.07
CA ASP A 145 -3.41 -6.94 -5.94
C ASP A 145 -3.53 -6.04 -4.71
N GLU A 146 -2.41 -5.82 -4.02
CA GLU A 146 -2.35 -5.21 -2.69
C GLU A 146 -3.32 -5.88 -1.71
N SER A 147 -3.12 -7.19 -1.51
CA SER A 147 -4.02 -8.04 -0.72
C SER A 147 -4.20 -7.62 0.74
N THR A 148 -3.37 -6.73 1.27
CA THR A 148 -3.56 -6.07 2.56
C THR A 148 -4.90 -5.34 2.67
N THR A 149 -5.52 -4.99 1.53
CA THR A 149 -6.88 -4.40 1.46
C THR A 149 -7.96 -5.32 2.01
N ILE A 150 -7.70 -6.64 2.07
CA ILE A 150 -8.62 -7.66 2.61
C ILE A 150 -8.17 -8.22 3.96
N LYS A 151 -7.18 -7.65 4.64
CA LYS A 151 -6.70 -8.08 5.97
C LYS A 151 -7.78 -8.05 7.07
N ASN A 152 -8.80 -7.20 6.93
CA ASN A 152 -9.89 -7.15 7.89
C ASN A 152 -11.00 -8.16 7.50
N ARG A 153 -11.01 -9.32 8.17
CA ARG A 153 -12.01 -10.40 7.97
C ARG A 153 -13.47 -9.98 8.16
N ARG A 154 -13.75 -8.91 8.92
CA ARG A 154 -15.11 -8.42 9.19
C ARG A 154 -15.63 -7.50 8.10
N ALA A 155 -14.76 -6.95 7.27
CA ALA A 155 -15.16 -6.03 6.20
C ALA A 155 -16.06 -6.72 5.17
N LYS A 156 -17.10 -6.01 4.70
CA LYS A 156 -18.03 -6.54 3.68
C LYS A 156 -17.28 -6.99 2.44
N ARG A 157 -16.35 -6.17 1.93
CA ARG A 157 -15.54 -6.49 0.75
C ARG A 157 -14.72 -7.78 0.93
N THR A 158 -14.11 -8.00 2.09
CA THR A 158 -13.32 -9.21 2.36
C THR A 158 -14.18 -10.46 2.29
N LYS A 159 -15.35 -10.44 2.93
CA LYS A 159 -16.30 -11.55 2.90
C LYS A 159 -16.79 -11.83 1.48
N ALA A 160 -17.11 -10.77 0.73
CA ALA A 160 -17.57 -10.90 -0.65
C ALA A 160 -16.48 -11.48 -1.57
N LEU A 161 -15.24 -10.98 -1.46
CA LEU A 161 -14.11 -11.47 -2.24
C LEU A 161 -13.78 -12.93 -1.93
N CYS A 162 -13.78 -13.33 -0.67
CA CYS A 162 -13.61 -14.75 -0.30
C CYS A 162 -14.75 -15.62 -0.83
N ALA A 163 -15.99 -15.11 -0.89
CA ALA A 163 -17.12 -15.86 -1.43
C ALA A 163 -17.03 -16.01 -2.96
N VAL A 164 -16.73 -14.92 -3.69
CA VAL A 164 -16.55 -14.97 -5.16
C VAL A 164 -15.35 -15.82 -5.55
N GLY A 165 -14.24 -15.71 -4.80
CA GLY A 165 -13.01 -16.44 -5.08
C GLY A 165 -13.15 -17.97 -4.99
N ARG A 166 -14.15 -18.50 -4.25
CA ARG A 166 -14.37 -19.94 -4.15
C ARG A 166 -14.70 -20.60 -5.49
N ASP A 167 -15.36 -19.84 -6.37
CA ASP A 167 -15.78 -20.32 -7.67
C ASP A 167 -14.71 -20.12 -8.76
N ALA A 168 -13.61 -19.39 -8.44
CA ALA A 168 -12.48 -19.20 -9.33
C ALA A 168 -11.57 -20.46 -9.34
N VAL A 169 -11.11 -20.86 -10.53
CA VAL A 169 -10.21 -22.01 -10.72
C VAL A 169 -8.83 -21.72 -10.13
N TYR A 170 -8.30 -20.53 -10.40
CA TYR A 170 -7.01 -20.09 -9.89
C TYR A 170 -7.18 -18.82 -9.05
N ARG A 171 -6.46 -18.76 -7.93
CA ARG A 171 -6.47 -17.61 -7.02
C ARG A 171 -5.07 -17.14 -6.71
N ARG A 172 -4.86 -15.84 -6.74
CA ARG A 172 -3.59 -15.19 -6.41
C ARG A 172 -3.80 -14.02 -5.48
N ILE A 173 -2.89 -13.84 -4.55
CA ILE A 173 -2.71 -12.58 -3.84
C ILE A 173 -1.33 -12.02 -4.14
N LEU A 174 -1.28 -10.71 -4.36
CA LEU A 174 -0.05 -9.98 -4.64
C LEU A 174 0.15 -8.94 -3.54
N THR A 175 1.30 -8.96 -2.89
CA THR A 175 1.69 -7.92 -1.93
C THR A 175 3.18 -8.00 -1.62
N GLY A 176 3.83 -6.86 -1.37
CA GLY A 176 5.18 -6.82 -0.83
C GLY A 176 5.20 -6.95 0.70
N SER A 177 4.11 -6.62 1.38
CA SER A 177 4.05 -6.57 2.84
C SER A 177 2.74 -7.17 3.36
N PRO A 178 2.61 -8.51 3.42
CA PRO A 178 1.36 -9.17 3.81
C PRO A 178 0.98 -8.94 5.28
N VAL A 179 1.94 -8.56 6.10
CA VAL A 179 1.78 -8.22 7.52
C VAL A 179 2.08 -6.75 7.73
N THR A 180 1.07 -5.98 8.10
CA THR A 180 1.21 -4.53 8.29
C THR A 180 1.01 -4.09 9.74
N ARG A 181 0.16 -4.77 10.47
CA ARG A 181 -0.14 -4.47 11.89
C ARG A 181 0.19 -5.65 12.80
N SER A 182 -0.12 -6.83 12.36
CA SER A 182 0.10 -8.05 13.13
C SER A 182 0.06 -9.29 12.24
N PRO A 183 0.64 -10.43 12.69
CA PRO A 183 0.52 -11.72 12.02
C PRO A 183 -0.91 -12.14 11.72
N LEU A 184 -1.87 -11.61 12.49
CA LEU A 184 -3.30 -11.91 12.30
C LEU A 184 -3.88 -11.32 11.00
N ASP A 185 -3.17 -10.38 10.36
CA ASP A 185 -3.52 -9.84 9.05
C ASP A 185 -3.50 -10.91 7.94
N LEU A 186 -2.76 -12.00 8.15
CA LEU A 186 -2.64 -13.10 7.20
C LEU A 186 -3.90 -13.96 7.10
N PHE A 187 -4.70 -14.04 8.17
CA PHE A 187 -5.82 -14.97 8.23
C PHE A 187 -6.78 -14.84 7.04
N SER A 188 -7.25 -13.63 6.76
CA SER A 188 -8.22 -13.42 5.68
C SER A 188 -7.58 -13.43 4.29
N GLN A 189 -6.31 -13.06 4.17
CA GLN A 189 -5.57 -13.12 2.92
C GLN A 189 -5.37 -14.58 2.48
N MET A 190 -4.95 -15.47 3.40
CA MET A 190 -4.81 -16.90 3.13
C MET A 190 -6.17 -17.58 2.95
N ALA A 191 -7.21 -17.17 3.70
CA ALA A 191 -8.56 -17.71 3.55
C ALA A 191 -9.20 -17.37 2.17
N PHE A 192 -8.76 -16.31 1.50
CA PHE A 192 -9.12 -16.05 0.12
C PHE A 192 -8.49 -17.06 -0.84
N LEU A 193 -7.24 -17.42 -0.64
CA LEU A 193 -6.55 -18.44 -1.43
C LEU A 193 -7.17 -19.81 -1.21
N ASP A 194 -7.13 -20.27 0.03
CA ASP A 194 -7.78 -21.49 0.49
C ASP A 194 -7.93 -21.46 2.02
N PRO A 195 -9.13 -21.65 2.57
CA PRO A 195 -9.34 -21.69 4.02
C PRO A 195 -8.52 -22.76 4.75
N GLY A 196 -8.08 -23.82 4.05
CA GLY A 196 -7.29 -24.92 4.59
C GLY A 196 -5.81 -24.60 4.79
N ILE A 197 -5.24 -23.60 4.09
CA ILE A 197 -3.79 -23.30 4.11
C ILE A 197 -3.24 -23.13 5.52
N LEU A 198 -3.90 -22.34 6.36
CA LEU A 198 -3.44 -22.10 7.72
C LEU A 198 -3.80 -23.23 8.70
N GLY A 199 -4.68 -24.17 8.30
CA GLY A 199 -5.13 -25.27 9.16
C GLY A 199 -6.09 -24.85 10.28
N PHE A 200 -6.79 -23.74 10.14
CA PHE A 200 -7.74 -23.24 11.15
C PHE A 200 -9.09 -22.91 10.53
N SER A 201 -10.15 -23.53 11.05
CA SER A 201 -11.53 -23.25 10.65
C SER A 201 -12.05 -21.93 11.16
N SER A 202 -11.45 -21.36 12.22
CA SER A 202 -11.87 -20.08 12.78
C SER A 202 -10.71 -19.14 13.09
N TYR A 203 -10.97 -17.84 12.94
CA TYR A 203 -10.04 -16.80 13.32
C TYR A 203 -9.62 -16.86 14.79
N TYR A 204 -10.54 -17.22 15.69
CA TYR A 204 -10.23 -17.25 17.12
C TYR A 204 -9.27 -18.40 17.46
N ALA A 205 -9.37 -19.54 16.78
CA ALA A 205 -8.43 -20.63 16.90
C ALA A 205 -7.03 -20.22 16.38
N PHE A 206 -6.98 -19.55 15.21
CA PHE A 206 -5.76 -18.98 14.67
C PHE A 206 -5.13 -17.94 15.63
N GLN A 207 -5.93 -16.99 16.12
CA GLN A 207 -5.49 -16.02 17.11
C GLN A 207 -4.97 -16.68 18.38
N GLY A 208 -5.69 -17.67 18.93
CA GLY A 208 -5.28 -18.42 20.12
C GLY A 208 -3.96 -19.17 19.93
N ARG A 209 -3.66 -19.64 18.72
CA ARG A 209 -2.39 -20.33 18.40
C ARG A 209 -1.21 -19.37 18.35
N TYR A 210 -1.36 -18.22 17.68
CA TYR A 210 -0.23 -17.35 17.33
C TYR A 210 -0.15 -16.06 18.14
N SER A 211 -1.14 -15.71 18.98
CA SER A 211 -1.06 -14.53 19.84
C SER A 211 -1.03 -14.85 21.32
N ILE A 212 -0.44 -13.93 22.08
CA ILE A 212 -0.47 -13.88 23.53
C ILE A 212 -1.54 -12.86 23.91
N VAL A 213 -2.60 -13.33 24.55
CA VAL A 213 -3.76 -12.53 24.93
C VAL A 213 -3.80 -12.35 26.43
N GLN A 214 -3.92 -11.12 26.91
CA GLN A 214 -4.15 -10.80 28.31
C GLN A 214 -5.55 -10.19 28.46
N ARG A 215 -6.28 -10.64 29.49
CA ARG A 215 -7.53 -10.02 29.90
C ARG A 215 -7.21 -8.75 30.65
N ARG A 216 -7.72 -7.62 30.16
CA ARG A 216 -7.60 -6.33 30.83
C ARG A 216 -8.97 -5.84 31.25
N THR A 217 -9.04 -5.21 32.43
CA THR A 217 -10.26 -4.59 32.95
C THR A 217 -10.07 -3.07 32.94
N MET A 218 -11.06 -2.36 32.47
CA MET A 218 -11.09 -0.90 32.43
C MET A 218 -12.48 -0.45 32.91
N GLY A 219 -12.55 -0.03 34.18
CA GLY A 219 -13.80 0.18 34.86
C GLY A 219 -14.62 -1.11 34.96
N ALA A 220 -15.91 -1.08 34.63
CA ALA A 220 -16.81 -2.23 34.62
C ALA A 220 -16.64 -3.17 33.41
N HIS A 221 -15.80 -2.81 32.42
CA HIS A 221 -15.63 -3.58 31.19
C HIS A 221 -14.30 -4.35 31.18
N SER A 222 -14.37 -5.64 30.88
CA SER A 222 -13.17 -6.45 30.63
C SER A 222 -13.09 -6.82 29.15
N PHE A 223 -11.90 -6.74 28.57
CA PHE A 223 -11.61 -7.09 27.17
C PHE A 223 -10.28 -7.83 27.04
N ASN A 224 -10.18 -8.61 25.98
CA ASN A 224 -8.97 -9.34 25.66
C ASN A 224 -8.06 -8.48 24.77
N GLN A 225 -6.85 -8.20 25.23
CA GLN A 225 -5.84 -7.47 24.49
C GLN A 225 -4.73 -8.43 24.02
N VAL A 226 -4.41 -8.37 22.72
CA VAL A 226 -3.19 -9.04 22.21
C VAL A 226 -1.98 -8.21 22.65
N VAL A 227 -1.10 -8.83 23.41
CA VAL A 227 0.10 -8.21 23.98
C VAL A 227 1.39 -8.74 23.34
N GLY A 228 1.31 -9.76 22.50
CA GLY A 228 2.46 -10.35 21.82
C GLY A 228 2.05 -11.47 20.87
N PHE A 229 3.05 -12.04 20.21
CA PHE A 229 2.89 -13.15 19.28
C PHE A 229 3.86 -14.29 19.64
N ARG A 230 3.52 -15.49 19.21
CA ARG A 230 4.28 -16.72 19.47
C ARG A 230 4.19 -17.65 18.28
N ARG A 231 5.12 -18.64 18.19
CA ARG A 231 5.13 -19.67 17.13
C ARG A 231 5.19 -19.10 15.72
N LEU A 232 5.92 -18.02 15.56
CA LEU A 232 6.03 -17.33 14.26
C LEU A 232 6.76 -18.20 13.22
N ASP A 233 7.71 -19.05 13.67
CA ASP A 233 8.41 -19.99 12.79
C ASP A 233 7.45 -21.02 12.17
N GLU A 234 6.50 -21.55 12.98
CA GLU A 234 5.44 -22.44 12.48
C GLU A 234 4.56 -21.74 11.43
N LEU A 235 4.19 -20.49 11.69
CA LEU A 235 3.40 -19.70 10.75
C LEU A 235 4.17 -19.44 9.45
N THR A 236 5.45 -19.10 9.56
CA THR A 236 6.34 -18.88 8.43
C THR A 236 6.49 -20.15 7.58
N ALA A 237 6.69 -21.31 8.20
CA ALA A 237 6.77 -22.59 7.49
C ALA A 237 5.49 -22.89 6.69
N LYS A 238 4.31 -22.68 7.30
CA LYS A 238 3.02 -22.87 6.60
C LYS A 238 2.85 -21.91 5.42
N LEU A 239 3.32 -20.67 5.56
CA LEU A 239 3.23 -19.68 4.47
C LEU A 239 4.14 -20.05 3.31
N SER A 240 5.37 -20.53 3.58
CA SER A 240 6.35 -20.85 2.54
C SER A 240 5.90 -21.97 1.59
N GLU A 241 5.03 -22.88 2.04
CA GLU A 241 4.47 -23.94 1.21
C GLU A 241 3.51 -23.39 0.12
N HIS A 242 2.91 -22.23 0.37
CA HIS A 242 1.88 -21.62 -0.49
C HIS A 242 2.23 -20.22 -0.98
N SER A 243 3.50 -19.83 -0.87
CA SER A 243 3.96 -18.51 -1.27
C SER A 243 5.38 -18.53 -1.82
N TYR A 244 5.68 -17.52 -2.64
CA TYR A 244 7.05 -17.21 -3.04
C TYR A 244 7.38 -15.79 -2.58
N ARG A 245 8.47 -15.66 -1.83
CA ARG A 245 8.93 -14.39 -1.26
C ARG A 245 10.15 -13.88 -2.00
N VAL A 246 10.12 -12.62 -2.43
CA VAL A 246 11.27 -11.92 -3.02
C VAL A 246 11.43 -10.57 -2.35
N ARG A 247 12.62 -10.27 -1.88
CA ARG A 247 12.99 -8.93 -1.43
C ARG A 247 13.76 -8.20 -2.53
N LYS A 248 13.66 -6.90 -2.55
CA LYS A 248 14.44 -6.08 -3.47
C LYS A 248 15.93 -6.26 -3.29
N GLU A 249 16.38 -6.33 -2.04
CA GLU A 249 17.79 -6.48 -1.69
C GLU A 249 18.41 -7.80 -2.17
N ASP A 250 17.59 -8.85 -2.35
CA ASP A 250 18.04 -10.17 -2.78
C ASP A 250 18.11 -10.31 -4.32
N CYS A 251 17.40 -9.45 -5.07
CA CYS A 251 17.20 -9.65 -6.50
C CYS A 251 17.49 -8.41 -7.37
N LEU A 252 17.69 -7.25 -6.77
CA LEU A 252 17.96 -6.01 -7.49
C LEU A 252 19.18 -5.33 -6.88
N ASP A 253 20.12 -4.96 -7.75
CA ASP A 253 21.23 -4.09 -7.37
C ASP A 253 20.75 -2.63 -7.33
N LEU A 254 20.09 -2.28 -6.23
CA LEU A 254 19.60 -0.93 -5.99
C LEU A 254 20.55 -0.20 -5.04
N PRO A 255 20.76 1.10 -5.25
CA PRO A 255 21.54 1.91 -4.31
C PRO A 255 20.89 1.91 -2.91
N ASP A 256 21.73 2.09 -1.88
CA ASP A 256 21.28 2.08 -0.48
C ASP A 256 20.21 3.12 -0.20
N LYS A 257 19.32 2.78 0.76
CA LYS A 257 18.42 3.73 1.42
C LYS A 257 19.16 4.37 2.60
N VAL A 258 19.17 5.69 2.64
CA VAL A 258 19.72 6.46 3.76
C VAL A 258 18.59 7.09 4.54
N TYR A 259 18.53 6.85 5.85
CA TYR A 259 17.49 7.41 6.71
C TYR A 259 18.09 8.44 7.66
N THR A 260 17.54 9.64 7.66
CA THR A 260 17.94 10.72 8.53
C THR A 260 16.72 11.40 9.15
N LYS A 261 16.96 12.29 10.10
CA LYS A 261 15.93 13.14 10.71
C LYS A 261 16.40 14.58 10.72
N ARG A 262 15.46 15.50 10.56
CA ARG A 262 15.67 16.92 10.75
C ARG A 262 14.79 17.38 11.91
N GLU A 263 15.41 17.93 12.95
CA GLU A 263 14.70 18.35 14.15
C GLU A 263 14.14 19.76 13.97
N VAL A 264 12.86 19.92 14.29
CA VAL A 264 12.12 21.18 14.20
C VAL A 264 11.67 21.60 15.58
N ALA A 265 12.25 22.64 16.11
CA ALA A 265 11.86 23.20 17.41
C ALA A 265 10.44 23.79 17.34
N LEU A 266 9.57 23.41 18.29
CA LEU A 266 8.26 24.05 18.44
C LEU A 266 8.43 25.51 18.88
N THR A 267 7.60 26.39 18.31
CA THR A 267 7.49 27.77 18.82
C THR A 267 6.89 27.80 20.24
N PRO A 268 7.03 28.89 20.98
CA PRO A 268 6.42 29.02 22.30
C PRO A 268 4.89 28.81 22.29
N GLU A 269 4.21 29.26 21.22
CA GLU A 269 2.78 29.11 21.02
C GLU A 269 2.42 27.65 20.77
N GLN A 270 3.13 27.00 19.86
CA GLN A 270 2.94 25.57 19.61
C GLN A 270 3.19 24.74 20.87
N LYS A 271 4.23 25.05 21.64
CA LYS A 271 4.60 24.34 22.86
C LYS A 271 3.50 24.45 23.91
N ARG A 272 2.91 25.65 24.09
CA ARG A 272 1.75 25.88 24.97
C ARG A 272 0.55 25.08 24.51
N ALA A 273 0.15 25.21 23.24
CA ALA A 273 -0.99 24.50 22.67
C ALA A 273 -0.82 22.99 22.76
N TYR A 274 0.38 22.47 22.47
CA TYR A 274 0.70 21.05 22.57
C TYR A 274 0.56 20.51 24.00
N GLN A 275 1.10 21.24 24.99
CA GLN A 275 1.01 20.86 26.39
C GLN A 275 -0.43 20.88 26.91
N GLN A 276 -1.22 21.91 26.53
CA GLN A 276 -2.65 21.99 26.89
C GLN A 276 -3.44 20.83 26.29
N MET A 277 -3.25 20.55 24.99
CA MET A 277 -3.93 19.43 24.31
C MET A 277 -3.52 18.09 24.93
N LYS A 278 -2.24 17.90 25.26
CA LYS A 278 -1.74 16.68 25.92
C LYS A 278 -2.37 16.48 27.30
N LYS A 279 -2.43 17.55 28.13
CA LYS A 279 -3.08 17.51 29.46
C LYS A 279 -4.57 17.18 29.34
N LEU A 280 -5.27 17.81 28.39
CA LEU A 280 -6.69 17.55 28.13
C LEU A 280 -6.94 16.10 27.68
N ALA A 281 -6.10 15.58 26.80
CA ALA A 281 -6.18 14.19 26.34
C ALA A 281 -5.98 13.20 27.48
N LEU A 282 -4.99 13.44 28.36
CA LEU A 282 -4.72 12.62 29.54
C LEU A 282 -5.91 12.68 30.53
N ALA A 283 -6.42 13.88 30.85
CA ALA A 283 -7.57 14.04 31.76
C ALA A 283 -8.83 13.34 31.22
N ARG A 284 -9.06 13.38 29.90
CA ARG A 284 -10.16 12.63 29.25
C ARG A 284 -9.97 11.11 29.30
N LEU A 285 -8.71 10.64 29.23
CA LEU A 285 -8.36 9.22 29.41
C LEU A 285 -8.64 8.78 30.84
N ASP A 286 -8.17 9.53 31.85
CA ASP A 286 -8.32 9.22 33.27
C ASP A 286 -9.78 9.24 33.72
N SER A 287 -10.60 10.12 33.16
CA SER A 287 -12.04 10.20 33.45
C SER A 287 -12.88 9.13 32.73
N GLY A 288 -12.28 8.24 31.94
CA GLY A 288 -12.98 7.22 31.15
C GLY A 288 -13.77 7.77 29.96
N LYS A 289 -13.75 9.09 29.71
CA LYS A 289 -14.45 9.73 28.59
C LYS A 289 -13.82 9.42 27.22
N LEU A 290 -12.57 8.95 27.19
CA LEU A 290 -11.89 8.43 26.00
C LEU A 290 -11.89 6.89 26.01
N SER A 291 -13.07 6.28 26.01
CA SER A 291 -13.23 4.83 26.09
C SER A 291 -13.01 4.09 24.76
N THR A 292 -12.88 4.79 23.63
CA THR A 292 -12.72 4.16 22.32
C THR A 292 -11.38 4.52 21.66
N THR A 293 -10.77 3.54 20.99
CA THR A 293 -9.56 3.73 20.18
C THR A 293 -9.69 4.90 19.18
N LYS A 294 -10.88 5.12 18.66
CA LYS A 294 -11.18 6.23 17.74
C LYS A 294 -10.94 7.60 18.38
N ASN A 295 -11.37 7.78 19.62
CA ASN A 295 -11.22 9.05 20.33
C ASN A 295 -9.75 9.34 20.69
N VAL A 296 -8.98 8.30 21.06
CA VAL A 296 -7.54 8.43 21.32
C VAL A 296 -6.78 8.81 20.03
N LEU A 297 -7.10 8.16 18.91
CA LEU A 297 -6.49 8.48 17.60
C LEU A 297 -6.77 9.94 17.19
N THR A 298 -7.96 10.44 17.45
CA THR A 298 -8.29 11.85 17.17
C THR A 298 -7.41 12.81 17.96
N GLN A 299 -7.14 12.53 19.25
CA GLN A 299 -6.25 13.37 20.06
C GLN A 299 -4.80 13.31 19.54
N ILE A 300 -4.32 12.14 19.13
CA ILE A 300 -3.00 11.99 18.52
C ILE A 300 -2.88 12.81 17.24
N MET A 301 -3.90 12.77 16.38
CA MET A 301 -3.94 13.58 15.16
C MET A 301 -3.92 15.09 15.47
N ARG A 302 -4.66 15.55 16.47
CA ARG A 302 -4.64 16.96 16.90
C ARG A 302 -3.25 17.39 17.42
N LEU A 303 -2.58 16.55 18.22
CA LEU A 303 -1.21 16.80 18.67
C LEU A 303 -0.25 16.92 17.50
N GLN A 304 -0.39 16.08 16.50
CA GLN A 304 0.45 16.12 15.30
C GLN A 304 0.18 17.36 14.44
N GLN A 305 -1.10 17.77 14.30
CA GLN A 305 -1.45 19.02 13.62
C GLN A 305 -0.80 20.22 14.27
N ILE A 306 -0.73 20.28 15.62
CA ILE A 306 -0.03 21.34 16.32
C ILE A 306 1.47 21.35 15.97
N CYS A 307 2.13 20.20 15.87
CA CYS A 307 3.51 20.09 15.42
C CYS A 307 3.70 20.65 14.00
N CYS A 308 2.68 20.54 13.15
CA CYS A 308 2.69 21.09 11.78
C CYS A 308 2.25 22.57 11.69
N GLY A 309 1.92 23.22 12.81
CA GLY A 309 1.49 24.63 12.83
C GLY A 309 -0.02 24.81 12.62
N ASN A 310 -0.83 23.81 12.93
CA ASN A 310 -2.27 23.89 12.82
C ASN A 310 -2.95 23.44 14.12
N LEU A 311 -4.04 24.08 14.50
CA LEU A 311 -4.88 23.69 15.62
C LEU A 311 -6.33 23.55 15.12
N THR A 312 -6.92 22.37 15.28
CA THR A 312 -8.34 22.16 15.00
C THR A 312 -9.09 22.25 16.35
N ASP A 313 -10.04 23.16 16.47
CA ASP A 313 -10.87 23.31 17.66
C ASP A 313 -11.99 22.23 17.71
N ASP A 314 -12.86 22.32 18.73
CA ASP A 314 -13.95 21.35 18.91
C ASP A 314 -15.10 21.55 17.91
N ASP A 315 -15.20 22.74 17.30
CA ASP A 315 -16.19 23.05 16.24
C ASP A 315 -15.69 22.64 14.84
N GLY A 316 -14.43 22.18 14.75
CA GLY A 316 -13.79 21.74 13.51
C GLY A 316 -13.10 22.87 12.73
N GLU A 317 -13.08 24.09 13.27
CA GLU A 317 -12.35 25.22 12.69
C GLU A 317 -10.85 25.03 12.84
N ILE A 318 -10.09 25.41 11.81
CA ILE A 318 -8.63 25.25 11.76
C ILE A 318 -7.94 26.61 11.93
N HIS A 319 -7.23 26.75 13.01
CA HIS A 319 -6.43 27.92 13.33
C HIS A 319 -4.95 27.68 12.99
N SER A 320 -4.32 28.65 12.35
CA SER A 320 -2.87 28.62 12.09
C SER A 320 -2.10 29.02 13.37
N LEU A 321 -1.04 28.28 13.65
CA LEU A 321 -0.06 28.60 14.67
C LEU A 321 1.28 28.95 14.00
N PRO A 322 2.04 29.93 14.52
CA PRO A 322 3.42 30.14 14.08
C PRO A 322 4.20 28.84 14.18
N SER A 323 4.96 28.48 13.13
CA SER A 323 5.69 27.21 13.09
C SER A 323 7.01 27.37 12.36
N ASN A 324 8.06 26.77 12.90
CA ASN A 324 9.38 26.73 12.26
C ASN A 324 9.46 25.67 11.15
N ARG A 325 8.44 24.82 10.99
CA ARG A 325 8.49 23.62 10.14
C ARG A 325 8.63 23.95 8.64
N ILE A 326 7.93 24.98 8.17
CA ILE A 326 8.09 25.45 6.78
C ILE A 326 9.49 26.02 6.57
N LYS A 327 10.02 26.81 7.52
CA LYS A 327 11.38 27.36 7.44
C LYS A 327 12.41 26.24 7.34
N GLU A 328 12.38 25.28 8.26
CA GLU A 328 13.29 24.12 8.24
C GLU A 328 13.15 23.27 6.97
N LEU A 329 11.94 23.16 6.42
CA LEU A 329 11.73 22.51 5.12
C LEU A 329 12.43 23.30 4.00
N MET A 330 12.32 24.63 4.00
CA MET A 330 12.95 25.47 2.97
C MET A 330 14.47 25.38 3.06
N ASP A 331 15.04 25.45 4.26
CA ASP A 331 16.47 25.28 4.51
C ASP A 331 16.95 23.90 4.02
N LEU A 332 16.18 22.83 4.29
CA LEU A 332 16.47 21.49 3.78
C LEU A 332 16.37 21.41 2.25
N CYS A 333 15.40 22.08 1.63
CA CYS A 333 15.25 22.09 0.18
C CYS A 333 16.42 22.82 -0.54
N GLU A 334 17.09 23.73 0.13
CA GLU A 334 18.34 24.35 -0.39
C GLU A 334 19.52 23.38 -0.38
N GLU A 335 19.58 22.49 0.61
CA GLU A 335 20.61 21.45 0.72
C GLU A 335 20.42 20.32 -0.33
N VAL A 336 19.19 20.11 -0.83
CA VAL A 336 18.87 19.03 -1.77
C VAL A 336 19.43 19.32 -3.15
N GLN A 337 20.19 18.37 -3.69
CA GLN A 337 20.62 18.38 -5.08
C GLN A 337 19.64 17.59 -5.96
N GLY A 338 19.17 18.20 -7.04
CA GLY A 338 18.25 17.55 -7.99
C GLY A 338 16.78 17.59 -7.54
N LYS A 339 16.03 16.53 -7.87
CA LYS A 339 14.60 16.45 -7.62
C LYS A 339 14.29 15.85 -6.25
N ALA A 340 13.26 16.38 -5.59
CA ALA A 340 12.80 15.89 -4.30
C ALA A 340 11.30 15.64 -4.27
N ILE A 341 10.90 14.64 -3.49
CA ILE A 341 9.51 14.35 -3.16
C ILE A 341 9.26 14.82 -1.72
N ILE A 342 8.18 15.55 -1.49
CA ILE A 342 7.79 16.03 -0.16
C ILE A 342 6.42 15.46 0.18
N TRP A 343 6.38 14.59 1.18
CA TRP A 343 5.16 13.96 1.63
C TRP A 343 4.57 14.68 2.84
N ALA A 344 3.31 15.06 2.77
CA ALA A 344 2.55 15.65 3.87
C ALA A 344 1.18 14.98 4.03
N THR A 345 0.74 14.83 5.27
CA THR A 345 -0.50 14.09 5.62
C THR A 345 -1.77 14.90 5.35
N TRP A 346 -1.70 16.23 5.42
CA TRP A 346 -2.87 17.10 5.25
C TRP A 346 -2.78 17.97 4.01
N THR A 347 -3.91 18.10 3.29
CA THR A 347 -4.01 18.92 2.06
C THR A 347 -3.63 20.38 2.32
N ARG A 348 -3.94 20.90 3.51
CA ARG A 348 -3.53 22.28 3.90
C ARG A 348 -2.02 22.43 3.90
N ASP A 349 -1.30 21.48 4.52
CA ASP A 349 0.17 21.51 4.54
C ASP A 349 0.74 21.42 3.13
N ILE A 350 0.16 20.53 2.29
CA ILE A 350 0.57 20.41 0.87
C ILE A 350 0.46 21.76 0.16
N ARG A 351 -0.65 22.49 0.36
CA ARG A 351 -0.87 23.80 -0.25
C ARG A 351 0.12 24.84 0.30
N SER A 352 0.33 24.89 1.62
CA SER A 352 1.26 25.82 2.26
C SER A 352 2.72 25.57 1.83
N ILE A 353 3.13 24.31 1.75
CA ILE A 353 4.45 23.91 1.25
C ILE A 353 4.61 24.32 -0.21
N ALA A 354 3.62 24.02 -1.04
CA ALA A 354 3.67 24.37 -2.47
C ALA A 354 3.75 25.88 -2.70
N THR A 355 3.02 26.68 -1.92
CA THR A 355 3.09 28.14 -1.97
C THR A 355 4.50 28.61 -1.58
N ALA A 356 5.03 28.18 -0.43
CA ALA A 356 6.37 28.59 0.03
C ALA A 356 7.48 28.22 -0.98
N LEU A 357 7.38 27.05 -1.60
CA LEU A 357 8.33 26.62 -2.63
C LEU A 357 8.21 27.42 -3.92
N ARG A 358 7.00 27.75 -4.37
CA ARG A 358 6.78 28.58 -5.55
C ARG A 358 7.28 30.02 -5.37
N ASP A 359 7.11 30.56 -4.17
CA ASP A 359 7.62 31.89 -3.83
C ASP A 359 9.15 31.93 -3.84
N ARG A 360 9.81 30.81 -3.50
CA ARG A 360 11.28 30.74 -3.39
C ARG A 360 11.97 30.32 -4.70
N TYR A 361 11.40 29.39 -5.46
CA TYR A 361 12.08 28.78 -6.61
C TYR A 361 11.49 29.20 -7.95
N ASP A 362 10.26 28.85 -8.24
CA ASP A 362 9.44 29.19 -9.41
C ASP A 362 8.15 28.32 -9.37
N VAL A 363 7.13 28.83 -10.02
CA VAL A 363 5.85 28.10 -10.19
C VAL A 363 6.07 26.78 -10.94
N GLN A 364 6.93 26.76 -11.97
CA GLN A 364 7.23 25.58 -12.77
C GLN A 364 8.07 24.52 -12.02
N ALA A 365 8.80 24.93 -10.99
CA ALA A 365 9.61 24.02 -10.20
C ALA A 365 8.79 23.14 -9.23
N VAL A 366 7.48 23.41 -9.06
CA VAL A 366 6.65 22.77 -8.04
C VAL A 366 5.34 22.24 -8.59
N SER A 367 5.09 20.96 -8.44
CA SER A 367 3.78 20.34 -8.68
C SER A 367 3.22 19.70 -7.43
N THR A 368 1.89 19.61 -7.36
CA THR A 368 1.19 18.99 -6.24
C THR A 368 0.43 17.75 -6.66
N LEU A 369 0.41 16.73 -5.78
CA LEU A 369 -0.28 15.47 -5.99
C LEU A 369 -1.11 15.09 -4.77
N HIS A 370 -2.41 15.35 -4.81
CA HIS A 370 -3.35 15.07 -3.71
C HIS A 370 -4.70 14.55 -4.22
N GLY A 371 -5.64 14.26 -3.32
CA GLY A 371 -6.91 13.61 -3.66
C GLY A 371 -7.77 14.36 -4.68
N GLU A 372 -7.64 15.68 -4.76
CA GLU A 372 -8.38 16.54 -5.70
C GLU A 372 -7.70 16.64 -7.08
N THR A 373 -6.45 16.15 -7.24
CA THR A 373 -5.75 16.16 -8.54
C THR A 373 -6.45 15.20 -9.50
N PRO A 374 -6.95 15.66 -10.67
CA PRO A 374 -7.60 14.80 -11.66
C PRO A 374 -6.67 13.68 -12.16
N ASP A 375 -7.23 12.51 -12.44
CA ASP A 375 -6.43 11.35 -12.89
C ASP A 375 -5.66 11.63 -14.19
N SER A 376 -6.24 12.42 -15.10
CA SER A 376 -5.58 12.85 -16.35
C SER A 376 -4.37 13.76 -16.15
N GLU A 377 -4.34 14.53 -15.06
CA GLU A 377 -3.22 15.41 -14.73
C GLU A 377 -2.12 14.67 -13.99
N ARG A 378 -2.47 13.66 -13.19
CA ARG A 378 -1.50 12.87 -12.42
C ARG A 378 -0.42 12.25 -13.30
N GLN A 379 -0.82 11.67 -14.42
CA GLN A 379 0.12 11.05 -15.34
C GLN A 379 1.07 12.09 -15.95
N LYS A 380 0.57 13.23 -16.39
CA LYS A 380 1.40 14.33 -16.91
C LYS A 380 2.38 14.87 -15.88
N ILE A 381 1.94 15.01 -14.63
CA ILE A 381 2.81 15.46 -13.53
C ILE A 381 3.95 14.44 -13.32
N VAL A 382 3.65 13.14 -13.33
CA VAL A 382 4.64 12.08 -13.15
C VAL A 382 5.63 12.06 -14.33
N GLU A 383 5.15 12.12 -15.55
CA GLU A 383 5.99 12.16 -16.77
C GLU A 383 6.94 13.38 -16.73
N ASN A 384 6.41 14.57 -16.42
CA ASN A 384 7.20 15.78 -16.26
C ASN A 384 8.22 15.68 -15.11
N PHE A 385 7.85 15.05 -14.00
CA PHE A 385 8.78 14.84 -12.88
C PHE A 385 9.89 13.86 -13.23
N GLN A 386 9.61 12.83 -14.00
CA GLN A 386 10.59 11.82 -14.45
C GLN A 386 11.53 12.36 -15.52
N ASP A 387 11.12 13.37 -16.31
CA ASP A 387 11.99 14.02 -17.26
C ASP A 387 13.08 14.83 -16.53
N ARG A 388 14.34 14.38 -16.66
CA ARG A 388 15.50 15.03 -16.01
C ARG A 388 15.76 16.45 -16.53
N GLN A 389 15.28 16.79 -17.73
CA GLN A 389 15.47 18.12 -18.36
C GLN A 389 14.34 19.08 -17.98
N SER A 390 13.25 18.59 -17.41
CA SER A 390 12.15 19.45 -16.97
C SER A 390 12.57 20.32 -15.79
N GLY A 391 12.05 21.55 -15.74
CA GLY A 391 12.23 22.47 -14.63
C GLY A 391 11.55 22.03 -13.32
N LEU A 392 10.72 20.97 -13.37
CA LEU A 392 10.00 20.46 -12.19
C LEU A 392 10.96 19.79 -11.23
N ARG A 393 11.21 20.42 -10.08
CA ARG A 393 12.18 19.99 -9.06
C ARG A 393 11.50 19.36 -7.84
N PHE A 394 10.36 19.90 -7.41
CA PHE A 394 9.68 19.48 -6.19
C PHE A 394 8.29 18.91 -6.50
N LEU A 395 8.06 17.66 -6.04
CA LEU A 395 6.73 17.04 -6.07
C LEU A 395 6.20 16.99 -4.63
N VAL A 396 5.16 17.79 -4.34
CA VAL A 396 4.54 17.85 -3.01
C VAL A 396 3.25 17.06 -3.02
N GLY A 397 3.07 16.09 -2.11
CA GLY A 397 1.86 15.29 -2.17
C GLY A 397 1.51 14.55 -0.89
N HIS A 398 0.36 13.88 -0.95
CA HIS A 398 -0.08 12.98 0.11
C HIS A 398 0.46 11.57 -0.17
N PRO A 399 1.10 10.88 0.79
CA PRO A 399 1.68 9.55 0.57
C PRO A 399 0.68 8.54 0.01
N LYS A 400 -0.59 8.61 0.41
CA LYS A 400 -1.65 7.72 -0.09
C LYS A 400 -1.98 7.98 -1.56
N THR A 401 -1.95 9.23 -2.01
CA THR A 401 -2.24 9.59 -3.41
C THR A 401 -1.06 9.26 -4.32
N GLY A 402 0.16 9.54 -3.85
CA GLY A 402 1.41 9.12 -4.50
C GLY A 402 1.72 7.63 -4.29
N GLY A 403 1.04 6.98 -3.34
CA GLY A 403 1.32 5.61 -2.90
C GLY A 403 0.93 4.51 -3.89
N TYR A 404 0.11 4.79 -4.90
CA TYR A 404 -0.40 3.75 -5.79
C TYR A 404 0.18 3.83 -7.20
N GLY A 405 1.14 2.94 -7.51
CA GLY A 405 1.60 2.64 -8.87
C GLY A 405 2.55 3.64 -9.54
N LEU A 406 2.81 4.81 -8.92
CA LEU A 406 3.66 5.83 -9.54
C LEU A 406 5.14 5.46 -9.49
N THR A 407 5.89 5.81 -10.54
CA THR A 407 7.36 5.71 -10.59
C THR A 407 7.94 7.11 -10.46
N LEU A 408 8.77 7.35 -9.44
CA LEU A 408 9.35 8.67 -9.13
C LEU A 408 10.86 8.55 -8.91
N THR A 409 11.55 7.74 -9.73
CA THR A 409 12.97 7.44 -9.62
C THR A 409 13.89 8.60 -10.01
N ALA A 410 13.35 9.68 -10.57
CA ALA A 410 14.10 10.90 -10.79
C ALA A 410 14.51 11.61 -9.48
N ALA A 411 13.81 11.32 -8.37
CA ALA A 411 14.15 11.86 -7.06
C ALA A 411 15.17 10.99 -6.33
N SER A 412 16.18 11.61 -5.74
CA SER A 412 17.14 11.02 -4.81
C SER A 412 16.90 11.44 -3.36
N THR A 413 15.96 12.36 -3.12
CA THR A 413 15.58 12.80 -1.78
C THR A 413 14.07 12.73 -1.60
N VAL A 414 13.65 12.14 -0.47
CA VAL A 414 12.26 12.06 -0.05
C VAL A 414 12.13 12.66 1.35
N ILE A 415 11.35 13.71 1.47
CA ILE A 415 11.15 14.45 2.72
C ILE A 415 9.75 14.13 3.25
N TYR A 416 9.69 13.66 4.48
CA TYR A 416 8.42 13.49 5.20
C TYR A 416 8.20 14.71 6.09
N TYR A 417 7.40 15.64 5.59
CA TYR A 417 6.96 16.80 6.37
C TYR A 417 6.11 16.37 7.56
N SER A 418 5.28 15.35 7.37
CA SER A 418 4.52 14.68 8.43
C SER A 418 4.31 13.20 8.11
N ASN A 419 4.33 12.36 9.14
CA ASN A 419 4.16 10.90 9.03
C ASN A 419 2.81 10.44 9.59
N SER A 420 2.28 9.34 9.08
CA SER A 420 1.17 8.60 9.69
C SER A 420 1.68 7.34 10.40
N TYR A 421 0.83 6.72 11.22
CA TYR A 421 1.13 5.40 11.82
C TYR A 421 1.03 4.23 10.84
N ASP A 422 0.63 4.48 9.61
CA ASP A 422 0.41 3.46 8.60
C ASP A 422 1.74 3.07 7.95
N LEU A 423 2.29 1.92 8.39
CA LEU A 423 3.52 1.36 7.86
C LEU A 423 3.42 1.05 6.37
N GLU A 424 2.29 0.49 5.93
CA GLU A 424 2.08 0.15 4.54
C GLU A 424 2.20 1.39 3.65
N LEU A 425 1.57 2.48 4.08
CA LEU A 425 1.63 3.76 3.39
C LEU A 425 3.07 4.32 3.36
N ARG A 426 3.82 4.16 4.46
CA ARG A 426 5.22 4.58 4.54
C ARG A 426 6.08 3.80 3.55
N VAL A 427 6.04 2.47 3.60
CA VAL A 427 6.81 1.59 2.71
C VAL A 427 6.45 1.85 1.25
N GLN A 428 5.15 1.93 0.93
CA GLN A 428 4.70 2.23 -0.42
C GLN A 428 5.22 3.57 -0.94
N SER A 429 5.22 4.62 -0.11
CA SER A 429 5.70 5.94 -0.52
C SER A 429 7.22 6.00 -0.69
N GLU A 430 7.98 5.24 0.11
CA GLU A 430 9.43 5.08 -0.07
C GLU A 430 9.75 4.39 -1.40
N ASP A 431 9.02 3.35 -1.71
CA ASP A 431 9.20 2.54 -2.91
C ASP A 431 8.86 3.26 -4.23
N ARG A 432 8.34 4.50 -4.17
CA ARG A 432 8.18 5.34 -5.38
C ARG A 432 9.50 5.84 -5.91
N ALA A 433 10.43 6.20 -5.04
CA ALA A 433 11.76 6.66 -5.39
C ALA A 433 12.78 5.51 -5.48
N HIS A 434 12.64 4.48 -4.63
CA HIS A 434 13.56 3.36 -4.54
C HIS A 434 13.02 2.11 -5.26
N ARG A 435 13.19 2.04 -6.57
CA ARG A 435 12.77 0.92 -7.42
C ARG A 435 13.65 0.82 -8.67
N ILE A 436 13.41 -0.18 -9.52
CA ILE A 436 14.11 -0.37 -10.80
C ILE A 436 14.18 0.95 -11.58
N GLY A 437 15.35 1.32 -12.02
CA GLY A 437 15.66 2.59 -12.68
C GLY A 437 16.22 3.67 -11.76
N GLN A 438 16.32 3.43 -10.45
CA GLN A 438 17.03 4.31 -9.52
C GLN A 438 18.53 4.03 -9.57
N THR A 439 19.32 5.06 -9.87
CA THR A 439 20.78 4.98 -9.97
C THR A 439 21.53 5.66 -8.83
N ASN A 440 20.79 6.43 -8.00
CA ASN A 440 21.36 7.18 -6.88
C ASN A 440 20.89 6.61 -5.55
N LYS A 441 21.71 6.77 -4.50
CA LYS A 441 21.24 6.54 -3.12
C LYS A 441 20.05 7.44 -2.83
N VAL A 442 19.00 6.87 -2.22
CA VAL A 442 17.80 7.64 -1.87
C VAL A 442 17.84 8.01 -0.39
N THR A 443 17.86 9.31 -0.12
CA THR A 443 17.84 9.85 1.23
C THR A 443 16.41 10.15 1.68
N TYR A 444 16.00 9.53 2.77
CA TYR A 444 14.70 9.75 3.43
C TYR A 444 14.91 10.62 4.66
N VAL A 445 14.30 11.80 4.66
CA VAL A 445 14.42 12.80 5.74
C VAL A 445 13.08 12.93 6.44
N ASP A 446 13.02 12.59 7.73
CA ASP A 446 11.84 12.83 8.57
C ASP A 446 11.98 14.16 9.31
N LEU A 447 11.07 15.12 9.08
CA LEU A 447 10.93 16.29 9.92
C LEU A 447 10.23 15.90 11.22
N ILE A 448 10.88 16.10 12.36
CA ILE A 448 10.34 15.72 13.67
C ILE A 448 10.48 16.83 14.67
N SER A 449 9.46 17.03 15.50
CA SER A 449 9.57 17.91 16.67
C SER A 449 9.97 17.08 17.88
N PRO A 450 11.16 17.33 18.48
CA PRO A 450 11.68 16.54 19.60
C PRO A 450 10.72 16.53 20.80
N GLY A 451 10.63 15.39 21.49
CA GLY A 451 9.77 15.21 22.66
C GLY A 451 8.27 15.19 22.37
N THR A 452 7.87 15.04 21.12
CA THR A 452 6.47 15.06 20.69
C THR A 452 5.99 13.71 20.14
N ILE A 453 4.75 13.72 19.63
CA ILE A 453 4.14 12.58 18.97
C ILE A 453 4.89 12.17 17.69
N ASP A 454 5.61 13.08 17.02
CA ASP A 454 6.36 12.78 15.80
C ASP A 454 7.41 11.68 16.05
N GLU A 455 8.16 11.76 17.15
CA GLU A 455 9.15 10.73 17.51
C GLU A 455 8.48 9.38 17.78
N LYS A 456 7.31 9.39 18.45
CA LYS A 456 6.57 8.17 18.76
C LYS A 456 6.03 7.49 17.50
N ILE A 457 5.58 8.30 16.52
CA ILE A 457 5.12 7.81 15.23
C ILE A 457 6.27 7.12 14.49
N VAL A 458 7.43 7.78 14.34
CA VAL A 458 8.58 7.19 13.64
C VAL A 458 9.07 5.92 14.34
N ARG A 459 9.16 5.92 15.68
CA ARG A 459 9.50 4.71 16.46
C ARG A 459 8.51 3.57 16.24
N SER A 460 7.21 3.87 16.23
CA SER A 460 6.16 2.86 15.98
C SER A 460 6.24 2.28 14.57
N LEU A 461 6.55 3.08 13.56
CA LEU A 461 6.74 2.61 12.18
C LEU A 461 7.92 1.63 12.10
N ARG A 462 9.05 1.96 12.72
CA ARG A 462 10.23 1.08 12.76
C ARG A 462 9.95 -0.24 13.49
N ALA A 463 9.23 -0.21 14.64
CA ALA A 463 8.85 -1.42 15.38
C ALA A 463 7.92 -2.34 14.58
N LYS A 464 7.03 -1.80 13.75
CA LYS A 464 6.15 -2.60 12.88
C LYS A 464 6.91 -3.30 11.75
N ILE A 465 7.95 -2.68 11.21
CA ILE A 465 8.84 -3.31 10.24
C ILE A 465 9.49 -4.57 10.85
N ASN A 466 9.99 -4.47 12.09
CA ASN A 466 10.60 -5.61 12.77
C ASN A 466 9.64 -6.80 12.95
N VAL A 467 8.37 -6.56 13.25
CA VAL A 467 7.37 -7.63 13.39
C VAL A 467 7.08 -8.31 12.05
N ALA A 468 6.97 -7.54 10.98
CA ALA A 468 6.78 -8.08 9.64
C ALA A 468 7.98 -8.96 9.22
N ASP A 469 9.19 -8.49 9.49
CA ASP A 469 10.43 -9.18 9.16
C ASP A 469 10.55 -10.53 9.88
N GLN A 470 10.19 -10.61 11.14
CA GLN A 470 10.21 -11.87 11.91
C GLN A 470 9.31 -12.95 11.30
N ILE A 471 8.11 -12.59 10.84
CA ILE A 471 7.15 -13.56 10.29
C ILE A 471 7.57 -14.05 8.91
N LEU A 472 8.24 -13.20 8.14
CA LEU A 472 8.69 -13.52 6.79
C LEU A 472 10.08 -14.15 6.75
N GLY A 473 10.67 -14.49 7.89
CA GLY A 473 12.00 -15.06 8.02
C GLY A 473 13.13 -14.06 7.77
N GLU A 474 12.83 -12.78 7.83
CA GLU A 474 13.78 -11.71 7.63
C GLU A 474 14.58 -11.44 8.91
N GLU A 475 15.92 -11.58 8.87
CA GLU A 475 16.76 -11.43 10.06
C GLU A 475 16.68 -10.04 10.68
N ALA A 476 16.16 -9.99 11.92
CA ALA A 476 16.15 -8.80 12.78
C ALA A 476 17.56 -8.26 13.12
N ARG A 477 18.60 -8.97 12.73
CA ARG A 477 19.98 -8.74 13.15
C ARG A 477 20.64 -7.46 12.61
N LYS A 478 20.19 -6.95 11.45
CA LYS A 478 20.77 -5.73 10.85
C LYS A 478 20.26 -4.42 11.45
N TRP A 479 19.27 -4.45 12.33
CA TRP A 479 18.66 -3.25 12.92
C TRP A 479 19.16 -2.92 14.33
N LEU A 480 19.99 -3.80 14.92
CA LEU A 480 20.58 -3.61 16.23
C LEU A 480 22.03 -3.08 16.19
N LEU A 481 22.56 -2.83 15.01
CA LEU A 481 23.84 -2.14 14.78
C LEU A 481 23.59 -0.76 14.19
#